data_5768d9a401fda09b75b10ef4405cfd73
#
_entry.id   5768d9a401fda09b75b10ef4405cfd73
#
_cell.length_a   1.000
_cell.length_b   1.000
_cell.length_c   1.000
_cell.angle_alpha   90.00
_cell.angle_beta   90.00
_cell.angle_gamma   90.00
#
_symmetry.space_group_name_H-M   'P 1'
#
loop_
_entity.id
_entity.type
_entity.pdbx_description
1 polymer ?
#
loop_
_entity_poly.entity_id
_entity_poly.type
_entity_poly.pdbx_seq_one_letter_code
_entity_poly.pdbx_strand_id
1 'polypeptide(L)'
;MSRRRRNETEEQRARRELISDFLSAANIQSMDDIQELFKEALAGFMEGSLESELDSELGYEPYDVKNKATDNSRNGHSKKTLRTSMGKVDIEVPRDRNGEFEPKILPKNQTSISHDMENKIISMYAKGMSTSDIEDHIRDIYGLEISDTTVSRITDKVLPAAKEWQQRPLESIYAVVFLDAIHYHVRSEGQIIKKAVYIAIGVNMDGRKDVLGMWVGENESAKFWAGVLNSLRNRGIDDILIACTDNLTGFSQAIEAVFPKTDIQNCIIHQLRNSSKYVSYKDIKALMTDLKKVYTAATEEAALDALDEFAAVWDSKYPKISKSWYENWPNLSTYFKFPQELRKLIYTTNAIEGFNRQLRKVTKTKSVFPTDDSLFKMLYLAMKDITKKWTGRRQDWSSIYAQLVIYYGDRIPE
;
A
#
# COMPACT_ATOMS: atom_id res chain seq x y z
N MET A 1 -9.97 -42.53 -18.27
CA MET A 1 -9.40 -42.11 -19.56
C MET A 1 -8.23 -41.17 -19.32
N SER A 2 -7.01 -41.67 -19.53
CA SER A 2 -5.75 -40.94 -19.30
C SER A 2 -5.58 -39.85 -20.37
N ARG A 3 -5.52 -38.56 -19.98
CA ARG A 3 -5.11 -37.47 -20.88
C ARG A 3 -3.64 -37.70 -21.30
N ARG A 4 -3.38 -38.01 -22.57
CA ARG A 4 -2.05 -38.06 -23.17
C ARG A 4 -1.32 -36.74 -22.88
N ARG A 5 -0.26 -36.76 -22.05
CA ARG A 5 0.72 -35.68 -21.90
C ARG A 5 1.53 -35.61 -23.19
N ARG A 6 1.35 -34.53 -23.95
CA ARG A 6 2.12 -34.21 -25.16
C ARG A 6 3.45 -33.60 -24.77
N ASN A 7 4.55 -34.10 -25.34
CA ASN A 7 5.91 -33.55 -25.38
C ASN A 7 6.64 -33.46 -24.03
N GLU A 8 6.94 -34.57 -23.43
CA GLU A 8 8.01 -34.65 -22.42
C GLU A 8 9.34 -34.94 -23.13
N THR A 9 10.42 -34.17 -22.78
CA THR A 9 11.77 -34.46 -23.28
C THR A 9 12.35 -35.70 -22.59
N GLU A 10 13.37 -36.36 -23.21
CA GLU A 10 14.04 -37.53 -22.59
C GLU A 10 14.61 -37.20 -21.21
N GLU A 11 15.18 -36.00 -21.04
CA GLU A 11 15.63 -35.49 -19.72
C GLU A 11 14.52 -35.39 -18.68
N GLN A 12 13.33 -34.92 -19.07
CA GLN A 12 12.18 -34.82 -18.17
C GLN A 12 11.66 -36.20 -17.76
N ARG A 13 11.76 -37.15 -18.66
CA ARG A 13 11.38 -38.56 -18.41
C ARG A 13 12.35 -39.23 -17.44
N ALA A 14 13.65 -39.07 -17.65
CA ALA A 14 14.70 -39.61 -16.79
C ALA A 14 14.62 -38.99 -15.36
N ARG A 15 14.41 -37.69 -15.25
CA ARG A 15 14.19 -37.03 -13.96
C ARG A 15 12.96 -37.56 -13.22
N ARG A 16 11.88 -37.82 -13.95
CA ARG A 16 10.65 -38.34 -13.33
C ARG A 16 10.80 -39.78 -12.85
N GLU A 17 11.50 -40.63 -13.61
CA GLU A 17 11.82 -42.00 -13.20
C GLU A 17 12.66 -41.98 -11.93
N LEU A 18 13.72 -41.18 -11.86
CA LEU A 18 14.54 -40.99 -10.69
C LEU A 18 13.73 -40.52 -9.45
N ILE A 19 12.85 -39.55 -9.64
CA ILE A 19 11.95 -39.05 -8.56
C ILE A 19 10.97 -40.15 -8.15
N SER A 20 10.42 -40.94 -9.08
CA SER A 20 9.51 -42.02 -8.78
C SER A 20 10.17 -43.14 -7.99
N ASP A 21 11.39 -43.50 -8.35
CA ASP A 21 12.17 -44.53 -7.66
C ASP A 21 12.55 -44.07 -6.24
N PHE A 22 12.95 -42.81 -6.10
CA PHE A 22 13.25 -42.18 -4.82
C PHE A 22 12.03 -42.15 -3.90
N LEU A 23 10.88 -41.70 -4.40
CA LEU A 23 9.62 -41.69 -3.66
C LEU A 23 9.13 -43.08 -3.24
N SER A 24 9.36 -44.08 -4.11
CA SER A 24 9.01 -45.48 -3.82
C SER A 24 9.90 -46.11 -2.76
N ALA A 25 11.18 -45.74 -2.74
CA ALA A 25 12.12 -46.18 -1.71
C ALA A 25 11.87 -45.54 -0.33
N ALA A 26 11.29 -44.33 -0.29
CA ALA A 26 11.05 -43.56 0.92
C ALA A 26 9.79 -43.98 1.71
N ASN A 27 9.00 -44.95 1.23
CA ASN A 27 7.78 -45.50 1.90
C ASN A 27 6.82 -44.43 2.46
N ILE A 28 6.50 -43.40 1.66
CA ILE A 28 5.70 -42.23 2.03
C ILE A 28 4.24 -42.64 2.23
N GLN A 29 3.71 -42.35 3.40
CA GLN A 29 2.31 -42.62 3.77
C GLN A 29 1.50 -41.34 4.08
N SER A 30 2.17 -40.24 4.35
CA SER A 30 1.55 -38.97 4.74
C SER A 30 2.20 -37.76 4.06
N MET A 31 1.55 -36.59 4.17
CA MET A 31 2.12 -35.31 3.70
C MET A 31 3.30 -34.88 4.58
N ASP A 32 3.30 -35.30 5.84
CA ASP A 32 4.39 -35.03 6.78
C ASP A 32 5.67 -35.81 6.38
N ASP A 33 5.54 -37.05 5.92
CA ASP A 33 6.65 -37.86 5.41
C ASP A 33 7.30 -37.20 4.17
N ILE A 34 6.47 -36.60 3.32
CA ILE A 34 6.97 -35.83 2.17
C ILE A 34 7.78 -34.62 2.64
N GLN A 35 7.30 -33.88 3.63
CA GLN A 35 8.02 -32.73 4.18
C GLN A 35 9.34 -33.14 4.83
N GLU A 36 9.35 -34.23 5.59
CA GLU A 36 10.57 -34.74 6.21
C GLU A 36 11.60 -35.18 5.17
N LEU A 37 11.17 -35.91 4.13
CA LEU A 37 12.02 -36.28 3.01
C LEU A 37 12.62 -35.07 2.28
N PHE A 38 11.82 -34.00 2.10
CA PHE A 38 12.35 -32.77 1.50
C PHE A 38 13.36 -32.05 2.42
N LYS A 39 13.18 -32.09 3.74
CA LYS A 39 14.16 -31.58 4.69
C LYS A 39 15.48 -32.35 4.64
N GLU A 40 15.40 -33.69 4.61
CA GLU A 40 16.57 -34.57 4.48
C GLU A 40 17.31 -34.33 3.16
N ALA A 41 16.58 -34.25 2.05
CA ALA A 41 17.16 -33.96 0.74
C ALA A 41 17.81 -32.57 0.69
N LEU A 42 17.20 -31.57 1.31
CA LEU A 42 17.77 -30.23 1.42
C LEU A 42 19.03 -30.21 2.28
N ALA A 43 19.02 -30.92 3.41
CA ALA A 43 20.20 -31.06 4.29
C ALA A 43 21.37 -31.67 3.51
N GLY A 44 21.15 -32.83 2.87
CA GLY A 44 22.17 -33.51 2.07
C GLY A 44 22.71 -32.68 0.91
N PHE A 45 21.84 -31.93 0.22
CA PHE A 45 22.25 -31.02 -0.85
C PHE A 45 23.13 -29.87 -0.30
N MET A 46 22.74 -29.27 0.83
CA MET A 46 23.48 -28.17 1.45
C MET A 46 24.84 -28.64 1.96
N GLU A 47 24.90 -29.80 2.64
CA GLU A 47 26.12 -30.40 3.14
C GLU A 47 27.08 -30.76 2.01
N GLY A 48 26.60 -31.40 0.94
CA GLY A 48 27.41 -31.71 -0.23
C GLY A 48 27.95 -30.48 -0.94
N SER A 49 27.15 -29.42 -1.01
CA SER A 49 27.58 -28.16 -1.62
C SER A 49 28.64 -27.44 -0.74
N LEU A 50 28.48 -27.46 0.57
CA LEU A 50 29.44 -26.88 1.52
C LEU A 50 30.79 -27.65 1.52
N GLU A 51 30.74 -28.99 1.40
CA GLU A 51 31.96 -29.79 1.22
C GLU A 51 32.67 -29.44 -0.08
N SER A 52 31.94 -29.31 -1.19
CA SER A 52 32.51 -28.92 -2.48
C SER A 52 33.13 -27.52 -2.46
N GLU A 53 32.53 -26.57 -1.71
CA GLU A 53 33.14 -25.24 -1.48
C GLU A 53 34.44 -25.35 -0.69
N LEU A 54 34.48 -26.18 0.38
CA LEU A 54 35.69 -26.39 1.17
C LEU A 54 36.77 -27.11 0.36
N ASP A 55 36.43 -28.10 -0.49
CA ASP A 55 37.33 -28.75 -1.42
C ASP A 55 38.00 -27.75 -2.35
N SER A 56 37.18 -26.86 -2.91
CA SER A 56 37.66 -25.80 -3.81
C SER A 56 38.56 -24.79 -3.10
N GLU A 57 38.27 -24.44 -1.85
CA GLU A 57 39.04 -23.51 -1.03
C GLU A 57 40.40 -24.12 -0.62
N LEU A 58 40.41 -25.36 -0.16
CA LEU A 58 41.60 -26.05 0.28
C LEU A 58 42.42 -26.65 -0.87
N GLY A 59 41.83 -26.82 -2.06
CA GLY A 59 42.49 -27.37 -3.25
C GLY A 59 42.72 -28.87 -3.19
N TYR A 60 42.07 -29.63 -2.28
CA TYR A 60 42.18 -31.09 -2.20
C TYR A 60 40.89 -31.72 -1.66
N GLU A 61 40.56 -32.93 -2.13
CA GLU A 61 39.39 -33.71 -1.69
C GLU A 61 39.58 -34.38 -0.33
N PRO A 62 38.55 -34.83 0.36
CA PRO A 62 38.64 -35.60 1.59
C PRO A 62 39.55 -36.83 1.42
N TYR A 63 40.47 -37.05 2.36
CA TYR A 63 41.46 -38.15 2.37
C TYR A 63 42.60 -38.04 1.33
N ASP A 64 42.60 -37.05 0.43
CA ASP A 64 43.70 -36.87 -0.52
C ASP A 64 44.84 -36.03 0.05
N VAL A 65 45.57 -36.63 1.00
CA VAL A 65 46.69 -35.98 1.67
C VAL A 65 47.89 -35.80 0.73
N LYS A 66 48.01 -36.57 -0.36
CA LYS A 66 49.14 -36.53 -1.28
C LYS A 66 49.15 -35.31 -2.19
N ASN A 67 47.98 -34.78 -2.51
CA ASN A 67 47.81 -33.62 -3.39
C ASN A 67 47.59 -32.30 -2.59
N LYS A 68 47.79 -32.35 -1.27
CA LYS A 68 47.59 -31.19 -0.42
C LYS A 68 48.67 -30.13 -0.69
N ALA A 69 48.28 -28.98 -1.27
CA ALA A 69 49.15 -27.85 -1.59
C ALA A 69 49.02 -26.69 -0.60
N THR A 70 48.25 -26.82 0.50
CA THR A 70 48.00 -25.77 1.49
C THR A 70 48.42 -26.21 2.90
N ASP A 71 48.80 -25.26 3.75
CA ASP A 71 49.09 -25.49 5.18
C ASP A 71 47.80 -25.67 6.01
N ASN A 72 46.64 -25.26 5.47
CA ASN A 72 45.35 -25.42 6.11
C ASN A 72 44.80 -26.85 5.96
N SER A 73 43.97 -27.28 6.87
CA SER A 73 43.44 -28.66 6.92
C SER A 73 41.96 -28.63 7.30
N ARG A 74 41.22 -29.68 6.89
CA ARG A 74 39.88 -29.94 7.37
C ARG A 74 39.87 -30.13 8.89
N ASN A 75 38.87 -29.60 9.58
CA ASN A 75 38.75 -29.64 11.05
C ASN A 75 37.33 -30.06 11.49
N GLY A 76 36.82 -31.13 10.88
CA GLY A 76 35.50 -31.66 11.21
C GLY A 76 34.38 -30.71 10.81
N HIS A 77 33.21 -30.88 11.46
CA HIS A 77 31.98 -30.17 11.15
C HIS A 77 31.43 -29.46 12.38
N SER A 78 30.60 -28.46 12.16
CA SER A 78 29.80 -27.81 13.19
C SER A 78 28.33 -27.95 12.87
N LYS A 79 27.52 -28.34 13.84
CA LYS A 79 26.06 -28.40 13.67
C LYS A 79 25.45 -27.01 13.57
N LYS A 80 24.60 -26.82 12.61
CA LYS A 80 23.88 -25.56 12.39
C LYS A 80 22.43 -25.88 12.03
N THR A 81 21.50 -25.28 12.74
CA THR A 81 20.06 -25.40 12.42
C THR A 81 19.64 -24.26 11.50
N LEU A 82 19.19 -24.60 10.30
CA LEU A 82 18.59 -23.68 9.34
C LEU A 82 17.08 -23.60 9.52
N ARG A 83 16.55 -22.39 9.51
CA ARG A 83 15.10 -22.15 9.46
C ARG A 83 14.69 -21.96 8.01
N THR A 84 14.03 -22.97 7.44
CA THR A 84 13.56 -22.97 6.05
C THR A 84 12.05 -22.78 5.96
N SER A 85 11.52 -22.64 4.76
CA SER A 85 10.07 -22.62 4.51
C SER A 85 9.37 -23.96 4.83
N MET A 86 10.14 -25.03 5.06
CA MET A 86 9.63 -26.37 5.39
C MET A 86 9.88 -26.75 6.85
N GLY A 87 10.35 -25.80 7.70
CA GLY A 87 10.68 -26.05 9.09
C GLY A 87 12.18 -25.93 9.40
N LYS A 88 12.58 -26.39 10.57
CA LYS A 88 13.98 -26.46 10.98
C LYS A 88 14.65 -27.63 10.26
N VAL A 89 15.84 -27.37 9.72
CA VAL A 89 16.70 -28.35 9.06
C VAL A 89 18.06 -28.26 9.72
N ASP A 90 18.50 -29.35 10.34
CA ASP A 90 19.83 -29.43 10.93
C ASP A 90 20.81 -29.88 9.83
N ILE A 91 21.92 -29.16 9.73
CA ILE A 91 23.01 -29.44 8.77
C ILE A 91 24.35 -29.43 9.45
N GLU A 92 25.28 -30.17 8.88
CA GLU A 92 26.66 -30.19 9.30
C GLU A 92 27.52 -29.31 8.38
N VAL A 93 28.06 -28.20 8.93
CA VAL A 93 28.87 -27.24 8.18
C VAL A 93 30.34 -27.62 8.36
N PRO A 94 31.08 -27.91 7.29
CA PRO A 94 32.49 -28.27 7.38
C PRO A 94 33.33 -27.07 7.81
N ARG A 95 34.43 -27.34 8.48
CA ARG A 95 35.37 -26.33 9.00
C ARG A 95 36.79 -26.63 8.59
N ASP A 96 37.55 -25.59 8.39
CA ASP A 96 38.99 -25.63 8.26
C ASP A 96 39.70 -25.40 9.62
N ARG A 97 40.97 -25.75 9.70
CA ARG A 97 41.75 -25.64 10.92
C ARG A 97 42.10 -24.20 11.29
N ASN A 98 42.33 -23.35 10.29
CA ASN A 98 42.66 -21.93 10.48
C ASN A 98 41.44 -21.06 10.75
N GLY A 99 40.22 -21.54 10.48
CA GLY A 99 38.98 -20.77 10.63
C GLY A 99 38.77 -19.70 9.55
N GLU A 100 39.50 -19.80 8.44
CA GLU A 100 39.48 -18.86 7.30
C GLU A 100 38.32 -19.15 6.31
N PHE A 101 37.85 -20.40 6.28
CA PHE A 101 36.76 -20.81 5.39
C PHE A 101 35.46 -20.06 5.69
N GLU A 102 35.00 -19.31 4.71
CA GLU A 102 33.72 -18.62 4.74
C GLU A 102 32.80 -19.14 3.61
N PRO A 103 31.86 -20.06 3.94
CA PRO A 103 30.93 -20.59 2.95
C PRO A 103 30.11 -19.48 2.28
N LYS A 104 30.08 -19.47 0.94
CA LYS A 104 29.28 -18.54 0.13
C LYS A 104 27.81 -18.93 0.11
N ILE A 105 27.54 -20.24 0.06
CA ILE A 105 26.17 -20.79 0.06
C ILE A 105 25.48 -20.55 1.40
N LEU A 106 26.25 -20.60 2.51
CA LEU A 106 25.72 -20.39 3.85
C LEU A 106 26.67 -19.58 4.75
N PRO A 107 26.67 -18.26 4.66
CA PRO A 107 27.51 -17.39 5.51
C PRO A 107 27.43 -17.71 7.00
N LYS A 108 28.54 -17.55 7.73
CA LYS A 108 28.74 -17.98 9.15
C LYS A 108 27.58 -17.58 10.09
N ASN A 109 26.96 -16.43 9.90
CA ASN A 109 25.92 -15.88 10.79
C ASN A 109 24.50 -15.97 10.23
N GLN A 110 24.30 -16.65 9.09
CA GLN A 110 22.99 -16.73 8.47
C GLN A 110 22.18 -17.90 9.07
N THR A 111 21.35 -17.60 10.03
CA THR A 111 20.31 -18.51 10.58
C THR A 111 18.90 -18.08 10.15
N SER A 112 18.81 -17.10 9.25
CA SER A 112 17.58 -16.34 9.05
C SER A 112 16.64 -17.00 8.04
N ILE A 113 15.35 -16.81 8.33
CA ILE A 113 14.20 -16.86 7.43
C ILE A 113 14.66 -16.49 6.01
N SER A 114 14.34 -17.32 5.03
CA SER A 114 14.67 -17.03 3.63
C SER A 114 14.04 -15.69 3.22
N HIS A 115 14.68 -14.94 2.34
CA HIS A 115 14.15 -13.68 1.80
C HIS A 115 12.70 -13.85 1.28
N ASP A 116 12.35 -15.02 0.79
CA ASP A 116 11.00 -15.40 0.38
C ASP A 116 10.00 -15.36 1.57
N MET A 117 10.40 -15.86 2.76
CA MET A 117 9.55 -15.82 3.96
C MET A 117 9.33 -14.39 4.45
N GLU A 118 10.36 -13.53 4.42
CA GLU A 118 10.20 -12.11 4.75
C GLU A 118 9.19 -11.42 3.82
N ASN A 119 9.28 -11.69 2.52
CA ASN A 119 8.32 -11.18 1.54
C ASN A 119 6.88 -11.68 1.79
N LYS A 120 6.71 -12.94 2.19
CA LYS A 120 5.40 -13.49 2.58
C LYS A 120 4.85 -12.78 3.82
N ILE A 121 5.68 -12.57 4.85
CA ILE A 121 5.31 -11.82 6.07
C ILE A 121 4.87 -10.40 5.71
N ILE A 122 5.65 -9.68 4.91
CA ILE A 122 5.30 -8.33 4.45
C ILE A 122 3.98 -8.34 3.66
N SER A 123 3.77 -9.35 2.80
CA SER A 123 2.52 -9.49 2.03
C SER A 123 1.30 -9.74 2.92
N MET A 124 1.41 -10.59 3.94
CA MET A 124 0.33 -10.82 4.92
C MET A 124 0.02 -9.55 5.72
N TYR A 125 1.05 -8.83 6.16
CA TYR A 125 0.90 -7.56 6.85
C TYR A 125 0.20 -6.51 5.95
N ALA A 126 0.57 -6.42 4.68
CA ALA A 126 -0.05 -5.54 3.68
C ALA A 126 -1.54 -5.83 3.46
N LYS A 127 -1.99 -7.07 3.73
CA LYS A 127 -3.41 -7.47 3.66
C LYS A 127 -4.18 -7.24 4.96
N GLY A 128 -3.53 -6.68 5.98
CA GLY A 128 -4.15 -6.25 7.23
C GLY A 128 -4.03 -7.23 8.41
N MET A 129 -3.27 -8.32 8.28
CA MET A 129 -3.03 -9.22 9.41
C MET A 129 -2.21 -8.51 10.50
N SER A 130 -2.53 -8.78 11.77
CA SER A 130 -1.71 -8.33 12.91
C SER A 130 -0.39 -9.10 12.98
N THR A 131 0.56 -8.63 13.77
CA THR A 131 1.82 -9.37 13.99
C THR A 131 1.58 -10.72 14.65
N SER A 132 0.62 -10.80 15.56
CA SER A 132 0.22 -12.03 16.22
C SER A 132 -0.50 -13.00 15.25
N ASP A 133 -1.43 -12.49 14.42
CA ASP A 133 -2.09 -13.34 13.40
C ASP A 133 -1.07 -13.91 12.39
N ILE A 134 -0.03 -13.13 12.07
CA ILE A 134 1.04 -13.60 11.17
C ILE A 134 1.91 -14.66 11.86
N GLU A 135 2.24 -14.47 13.16
CA GLU A 135 2.95 -15.46 13.98
C GLU A 135 2.19 -16.79 13.98
N ASP A 136 0.89 -16.77 14.33
CA ASP A 136 0.05 -17.94 14.35
C ASP A 136 -0.04 -18.60 12.96
N HIS A 137 -0.25 -17.82 11.93
CA HIS A 137 -0.38 -18.31 10.55
C HIS A 137 0.91 -18.97 10.03
N ILE A 138 2.07 -18.38 10.35
CA ILE A 138 3.37 -18.95 9.97
C ILE A 138 3.63 -20.26 10.73
N ARG A 139 3.26 -20.31 12.02
CA ARG A 139 3.37 -21.55 12.81
C ARG A 139 2.47 -22.64 12.23
N ASP A 140 1.21 -22.33 11.92
CA ASP A 140 0.23 -23.31 11.46
C ASP A 140 0.53 -23.86 10.05
N ILE A 141 1.02 -23.00 9.13
CA ILE A 141 1.24 -23.44 7.73
C ILE A 141 2.66 -23.97 7.51
N TYR A 142 3.65 -23.36 8.16
CA TYR A 142 5.06 -23.65 7.89
C TYR A 142 5.78 -24.35 9.05
N GLY A 143 5.10 -24.58 10.18
CA GLY A 143 5.70 -25.19 11.37
C GLY A 143 6.87 -24.36 11.97
N LEU A 144 6.94 -23.05 11.63
CA LEU A 144 8.02 -22.17 12.07
C LEU A 144 7.58 -21.32 13.26
N GLU A 145 8.33 -21.36 14.35
CA GLU A 145 8.14 -20.43 15.46
C GLU A 145 8.88 -19.12 15.19
N ILE A 146 8.11 -18.06 14.95
CA ILE A 146 8.60 -16.68 14.89
C ILE A 146 7.82 -15.86 15.90
N SER A 147 8.46 -14.97 16.63
CA SER A 147 7.75 -14.09 17.56
C SER A 147 7.13 -12.90 16.81
N ASP A 148 6.05 -12.31 17.40
CA ASP A 148 5.43 -11.07 16.95
C ASP A 148 6.44 -9.91 16.83
N THR A 149 7.41 -9.87 17.72
CA THR A 149 8.57 -8.94 17.70
C THR A 149 9.41 -9.13 16.44
N THR A 150 9.65 -10.41 16.03
CA THR A 150 10.39 -10.70 14.78
C THR A 150 9.57 -10.26 13.56
N VAL A 151 8.26 -10.51 13.54
CA VAL A 151 7.35 -10.04 12.51
C VAL A 151 7.36 -8.51 12.43
N SER A 152 7.31 -7.81 13.57
CA SER A 152 7.40 -6.35 13.62
C SER A 152 8.71 -5.86 12.99
N ARG A 153 9.86 -6.44 13.38
CA ARG A 153 11.19 -6.09 12.84
C ARG A 153 11.30 -6.32 11.32
N ILE A 154 10.72 -7.41 10.81
CA ILE A 154 10.70 -7.68 9.37
C ILE A 154 9.87 -6.65 8.64
N THR A 155 8.68 -6.32 9.15
CA THR A 155 7.81 -5.31 8.55
C THR A 155 8.38 -3.89 8.68
N ASP A 156 9.22 -3.60 9.69
CA ASP A 156 9.89 -2.30 9.86
C ASP A 156 10.94 -2.04 8.77
N LYS A 157 11.48 -3.08 8.12
CA LYS A 157 12.36 -2.95 6.95
C LYS A 157 11.73 -2.17 5.79
N VAL A 158 10.40 -2.02 5.79
CA VAL A 158 9.67 -1.25 4.77
C VAL A 158 9.72 0.26 5.05
N LEU A 159 9.96 0.71 6.29
CA LEU A 159 9.90 2.12 6.67
C LEU A 159 10.86 3.03 5.89
N PRO A 160 12.13 2.66 5.62
CA PRO A 160 13.01 3.48 4.79
C PRO A 160 12.42 3.73 3.40
N ALA A 161 11.95 2.68 2.73
CA ALA A 161 11.32 2.80 1.41
C ALA A 161 10.02 3.60 1.43
N ALA A 162 9.23 3.50 2.52
CA ALA A 162 8.03 4.30 2.71
C ALA A 162 8.36 5.79 2.90
N LYS A 163 9.41 6.12 3.64
CA LYS A 163 9.89 7.49 3.84
C LYS A 163 10.49 8.08 2.56
N GLU A 164 11.25 7.30 1.81
CA GLU A 164 11.77 7.69 0.49
C GLU A 164 10.62 7.98 -0.49
N TRP A 165 9.63 7.08 -0.56
CA TRP A 165 8.43 7.32 -1.35
C TRP A 165 7.71 8.62 -0.96
N GLN A 166 7.56 8.88 0.34
CA GLN A 166 6.91 10.09 0.86
C GLN A 166 7.67 11.37 0.48
N GLN A 167 9.00 11.30 0.30
CA GLN A 167 9.87 12.43 -0.03
C GLN A 167 10.18 12.54 -1.54
N ARG A 168 9.72 11.60 -2.36
CA ARG A 168 10.05 11.58 -3.79
C ARG A 168 9.65 12.87 -4.49
N PRO A 169 10.39 13.30 -5.54
CA PRO A 169 9.97 14.39 -6.41
C PRO A 169 8.60 14.12 -7.04
N LEU A 170 7.84 15.16 -7.27
CA LEU A 170 6.52 15.13 -7.91
C LEU A 170 6.59 15.90 -9.24
N GLU A 171 5.57 15.73 -10.09
CA GLU A 171 5.44 16.51 -11.32
C GLU A 171 5.14 17.97 -10.95
N SER A 172 5.55 18.90 -11.84
CA SER A 172 5.40 20.34 -11.59
C SER A 172 3.93 20.79 -11.63
N ILE A 173 3.08 20.12 -12.41
CA ILE A 173 1.68 20.49 -12.58
C ILE A 173 0.76 19.27 -12.43
N TYR A 174 -0.33 19.47 -11.69
CA TYR A 174 -1.43 18.52 -11.58
C TYR A 174 -2.73 19.14 -12.05
N ALA A 175 -3.46 18.41 -12.91
CA ALA A 175 -4.77 18.82 -13.40
C ALA A 175 -5.80 18.89 -12.25
N VAL A 176 -5.83 17.87 -11.41
CA VAL A 176 -6.71 17.82 -10.24
C VAL A 176 -5.97 17.17 -9.07
N VAL A 177 -6.09 17.76 -7.89
CA VAL A 177 -5.64 17.16 -6.64
C VAL A 177 -6.82 16.99 -5.70
N PHE A 178 -7.03 15.75 -5.23
CA PHE A 178 -8.03 15.41 -4.23
C PHE A 178 -7.35 15.35 -2.86
N LEU A 179 -7.94 16.04 -1.89
CA LEU A 179 -7.42 16.17 -0.53
C LEU A 179 -8.53 15.73 0.45
N ASP A 180 -8.24 14.74 1.29
CA ASP A 180 -9.19 14.20 2.27
C ASP A 180 -8.43 13.61 3.48
N ALA A 181 -9.10 13.50 4.62
CA ALA A 181 -8.51 12.91 5.81
C ALA A 181 -9.36 11.74 6.33
N ILE A 182 -8.68 10.70 6.76
CA ILE A 182 -9.29 9.56 7.45
C ILE A 182 -8.71 9.41 8.84
N HIS A 183 -9.52 8.89 9.78
CA HIS A 183 -9.13 8.83 11.17
C HIS A 183 -8.85 7.40 11.61
N TYR A 184 -7.80 7.26 12.44
CA TYR A 184 -7.38 6.03 13.08
C TYR A 184 -7.11 6.23 14.58
N HIS A 185 -7.14 5.15 15.33
CA HIS A 185 -6.72 5.16 16.72
C HIS A 185 -5.27 4.70 16.82
N VAL A 186 -4.45 5.48 17.50
CA VAL A 186 -3.02 5.20 17.69
C VAL A 186 -2.69 5.33 19.18
N ARG A 187 -1.86 4.45 19.70
CA ARG A 187 -1.34 4.56 21.06
C ARG A 187 -0.20 5.58 21.07
N SER A 188 -0.32 6.59 21.91
CA SER A 188 0.68 7.63 22.15
C SER A 188 0.75 7.90 23.65
N GLU A 189 1.95 7.85 24.24
CA GLU A 189 2.19 8.11 25.67
C GLU A 189 1.24 7.34 26.61
N GLY A 190 0.99 6.07 26.29
CA GLY A 190 0.11 5.21 27.09
C GLY A 190 -1.40 5.40 26.86
N GLN A 191 -1.81 6.40 26.09
CA GLN A 191 -3.20 6.69 25.76
C GLN A 191 -3.55 6.31 24.31
N ILE A 192 -4.81 6.03 24.07
CA ILE A 192 -5.34 5.81 22.71
C ILE A 192 -5.94 7.12 22.23
N ILE A 193 -5.31 7.74 21.24
CA ILE A 193 -5.76 8.98 20.63
C ILE A 193 -6.24 8.75 19.20
N LYS A 194 -7.22 9.56 18.80
CA LYS A 194 -7.74 9.57 17.43
C LYS A 194 -6.88 10.50 16.60
N LYS A 195 -6.10 9.94 15.67
CA LYS A 195 -5.25 10.70 14.74
C LYS A 195 -5.85 10.80 13.36
N ALA A 196 -5.60 11.89 12.66
CA ALA A 196 -5.97 12.10 11.27
C ALA A 196 -4.83 11.65 10.36
N VAL A 197 -5.17 10.93 9.30
CA VAL A 197 -4.26 10.65 8.19
C VAL A 197 -4.72 11.47 7.00
N TYR A 198 -3.91 12.43 6.62
CA TYR A 198 -4.11 13.32 5.49
C TYR A 198 -3.62 12.65 4.23
N ILE A 199 -4.43 12.64 3.18
CA ILE A 199 -4.16 11.95 1.93
C ILE A 199 -4.32 12.91 0.78
N ALA A 200 -3.33 12.95 -0.11
CA ALA A 200 -3.37 13.69 -1.35
C ALA A 200 -3.27 12.72 -2.54
N ILE A 201 -4.23 12.79 -3.46
CA ILE A 201 -4.21 12.03 -4.73
C ILE A 201 -4.24 13.02 -5.87
N GLY A 202 -3.25 12.97 -6.75
CA GLY A 202 -3.17 13.77 -7.95
C GLY A 202 -3.65 13.03 -9.20
N VAL A 203 -4.20 13.78 -10.14
CA VAL A 203 -4.33 13.38 -11.55
C VAL A 203 -3.42 14.30 -12.33
N ASN A 204 -2.38 13.73 -12.94
CA ASN A 204 -1.40 14.49 -13.69
C ASN A 204 -1.94 14.94 -15.07
N MET A 205 -1.13 15.67 -15.83
CA MET A 205 -1.53 16.16 -17.14
C MET A 205 -1.71 15.06 -18.19
N ASP A 206 -1.22 13.83 -17.95
CA ASP A 206 -1.48 12.63 -18.76
C ASP A 206 -2.78 11.91 -18.40
N GLY A 207 -3.50 12.35 -17.36
CA GLY A 207 -4.71 11.70 -16.85
C GLY A 207 -4.45 10.45 -16.00
N ARG A 208 -3.24 10.30 -15.49
CA ARG A 208 -2.86 9.21 -14.60
C ARG A 208 -3.04 9.63 -13.15
N LYS A 209 -3.53 8.71 -12.34
CA LYS A 209 -3.67 8.92 -10.89
C LYS A 209 -2.42 8.50 -10.16
N ASP A 210 -2.02 9.31 -9.17
CA ASP A 210 -0.94 8.99 -8.24
C ASP A 210 -1.30 9.41 -6.81
N VAL A 211 -0.84 8.67 -5.81
CA VAL A 211 -0.94 9.07 -4.40
C VAL A 211 0.26 9.95 -4.09
N LEU A 212 0.04 11.24 -3.94
CA LEU A 212 1.11 12.22 -3.75
C LEU A 212 1.76 12.13 -2.36
N GLY A 213 1.01 11.71 -1.36
CA GLY A 213 1.51 11.49 -0.02
C GLY A 213 0.42 11.14 0.98
N MET A 214 0.88 10.69 2.17
CA MET A 214 0.05 10.39 3.34
C MET A 214 0.77 10.89 4.59
N TRP A 215 0.12 11.75 5.40
CA TRP A 215 0.70 12.36 6.58
C TRP A 215 -0.14 12.04 7.81
N VAL A 216 0.49 11.58 8.88
CA VAL A 216 -0.18 11.32 10.16
C VAL A 216 -0.09 12.57 11.03
N GLY A 217 -1.23 13.06 11.49
CA GLY A 217 -1.33 14.23 12.39
C GLY A 217 -2.29 13.97 13.54
N GLU A 218 -2.20 14.78 14.59
CA GLU A 218 -3.03 14.59 15.79
C GLU A 218 -4.51 14.88 15.54
N ASN A 219 -4.79 16.02 14.91
CA ASN A 219 -6.14 16.46 14.61
C ASN A 219 -6.22 17.03 13.21
N GLU A 220 -7.38 16.88 12.57
CA GLU A 220 -7.64 17.55 11.32
C GLU A 220 -7.77 19.05 11.50
N SER A 221 -6.86 19.81 10.87
CA SER A 221 -6.81 21.26 10.99
C SER A 221 -6.27 21.91 9.72
N ALA A 222 -6.73 23.13 9.44
CA ALA A 222 -6.23 23.96 8.33
C ALA A 222 -4.72 24.22 8.43
N LYS A 223 -4.19 24.36 9.65
CA LYS A 223 -2.74 24.54 9.89
C LYS A 223 -1.93 23.33 9.43
N PHE A 224 -2.40 22.13 9.71
CA PHE A 224 -1.72 20.92 9.27
C PHE A 224 -1.82 20.78 7.75
N TRP A 225 -2.99 21.06 7.15
CA TRP A 225 -3.15 21.09 5.70
C TRP A 225 -2.19 22.07 5.02
N ALA A 226 -1.96 23.26 5.61
CA ALA A 226 -0.94 24.17 5.09
C ALA A 226 0.46 23.52 5.07
N GLY A 227 0.82 22.75 6.09
CA GLY A 227 2.05 21.96 6.13
C GLY A 227 2.10 20.88 5.03
N VAL A 228 0.98 20.17 4.78
CA VAL A 228 0.85 19.20 3.70
C VAL A 228 1.05 19.85 2.35
N LEU A 229 0.38 20.98 2.08
CA LEU A 229 0.49 21.71 0.82
C LEU A 229 1.91 22.24 0.59
N ASN A 230 2.56 22.77 1.61
CA ASN A 230 3.97 23.18 1.53
C ASN A 230 4.90 21.98 1.26
N SER A 231 4.63 20.83 1.88
CA SER A 231 5.38 19.59 1.56
C SER A 231 5.23 19.18 0.10
N LEU A 232 4.04 19.29 -0.48
CA LEU A 232 3.81 19.04 -1.90
C LEU A 232 4.60 20.02 -2.77
N ARG A 233 4.57 21.32 -2.45
CA ARG A 233 5.32 22.35 -3.16
C ARG A 233 6.83 22.13 -3.10
N ASN A 234 7.36 21.81 -1.91
CA ASN A 234 8.79 21.53 -1.71
C ASN A 234 9.27 20.28 -2.48
N ARG A 235 8.36 19.41 -2.88
CA ARG A 235 8.64 18.21 -3.68
C ARG A 235 8.48 18.44 -5.18
N GLY A 236 8.27 19.68 -5.61
CA GLY A 236 8.31 20.10 -7.01
C GLY A 236 6.95 20.44 -7.63
N ILE A 237 5.85 20.47 -6.87
CA ILE A 237 4.58 20.94 -7.43
C ILE A 237 4.60 22.48 -7.48
N ASP A 238 4.64 23.03 -8.67
CA ASP A 238 4.55 24.47 -8.93
C ASP A 238 3.11 24.93 -9.02
N ASP A 239 2.23 24.11 -9.61
CA ASP A 239 0.84 24.47 -9.84
C ASP A 239 -0.14 23.29 -9.72
N ILE A 240 -1.32 23.60 -9.20
CA ILE A 240 -2.48 22.72 -9.15
C ILE A 240 -3.63 23.47 -9.83
N LEU A 241 -4.18 22.92 -10.93
CA LEU A 241 -5.25 23.61 -11.63
C LEU A 241 -6.55 23.61 -10.81
N ILE A 242 -6.94 22.43 -10.27
CA ILE A 242 -8.16 22.28 -9.48
C ILE A 242 -7.86 21.45 -8.22
N ALA A 243 -8.22 21.96 -7.05
CA ALA A 243 -8.17 21.22 -5.77
C ALA A 243 -9.58 20.83 -5.33
N CYS A 244 -9.80 19.53 -5.14
CA CYS A 244 -11.04 18.99 -4.62
C CYS A 244 -10.88 18.63 -3.15
N THR A 245 -11.65 19.26 -2.27
CA THR A 245 -11.51 19.13 -0.81
C THR A 245 -12.84 18.84 -0.13
N ASP A 246 -12.78 18.46 1.14
CA ASP A 246 -13.93 18.59 2.02
C ASP A 246 -14.11 20.06 2.44
N ASN A 247 -15.22 20.32 3.12
CA ASN A 247 -15.58 21.68 3.54
C ASN A 247 -15.05 22.00 4.95
N LEU A 248 -13.75 21.80 5.20
CA LEU A 248 -13.10 22.13 6.48
C LEU A 248 -12.86 23.65 6.55
N THR A 249 -13.27 24.26 7.66
CA THR A 249 -13.05 25.70 7.90
C THR A 249 -11.56 26.05 7.83
N GLY A 250 -11.22 27.06 7.02
CA GLY A 250 -9.84 27.54 6.83
C GLY A 250 -9.03 26.74 5.82
N PHE A 251 -9.59 25.69 5.20
CA PHE A 251 -8.86 24.89 4.23
C PHE A 251 -8.65 25.64 2.90
N SER A 252 -9.68 26.31 2.41
CA SER A 252 -9.58 27.13 1.19
C SER A 252 -8.47 28.21 1.33
N GLN A 253 -8.41 28.90 2.47
CA GLN A 253 -7.36 29.88 2.75
C GLN A 253 -5.96 29.25 2.78
N ALA A 254 -5.83 28.02 3.29
CA ALA A 254 -4.56 27.30 3.26
C ALA A 254 -4.12 26.96 1.84
N ILE A 255 -5.05 26.58 0.97
CA ILE A 255 -4.76 26.31 -0.45
C ILE A 255 -4.37 27.61 -1.17
N GLU A 256 -5.13 28.67 -1.02
CA GLU A 256 -4.87 29.98 -1.62
C GLU A 256 -3.51 30.56 -1.22
N ALA A 257 -3.10 30.34 0.04
CA ALA A 257 -1.80 30.79 0.54
C ALA A 257 -0.60 30.07 -0.12
N VAL A 258 -0.75 28.80 -0.51
CA VAL A 258 0.34 28.00 -1.09
C VAL A 258 0.23 27.93 -2.61
N PHE A 259 -0.98 27.78 -3.15
CA PHE A 259 -1.30 27.68 -4.57
C PHE A 259 -2.38 28.70 -4.95
N PRO A 260 -2.05 30.00 -5.09
CA PRO A 260 -3.03 31.09 -5.22
C PRO A 260 -3.84 31.09 -6.52
N LYS A 261 -3.41 30.34 -7.52
CA LYS A 261 -4.10 30.25 -8.81
C LYS A 261 -5.03 29.02 -8.91
N THR A 262 -5.11 28.22 -7.86
CA THR A 262 -5.88 26.97 -7.86
C THR A 262 -7.39 27.25 -7.75
N ASP A 263 -8.19 26.69 -8.64
CA ASP A 263 -9.64 26.65 -8.45
C ASP A 263 -9.99 25.62 -7.38
N ILE A 264 -10.76 26.03 -6.36
CA ILE A 264 -11.14 25.16 -5.23
C ILE A 264 -12.56 24.65 -5.47
N GLN A 265 -12.72 23.34 -5.43
CA GLN A 265 -14.00 22.66 -5.49
C GLN A 265 -14.28 21.92 -4.18
N ASN A 266 -15.24 22.38 -3.41
CA ASN A 266 -15.71 21.64 -2.26
C ASN A 266 -16.56 20.45 -2.66
N CYS A 267 -16.35 19.33 -1.98
CA CYS A 267 -17.01 18.07 -2.29
C CYS A 267 -18.53 18.13 -2.04
N ILE A 268 -19.31 17.99 -3.07
CA ILE A 268 -20.77 17.95 -2.99
C ILE A 268 -21.26 16.78 -2.11
N ILE A 269 -20.60 15.62 -2.16
CA ILE A 269 -20.97 14.46 -1.34
C ILE A 269 -20.79 14.73 0.15
N HIS A 270 -19.71 15.42 0.53
CA HIS A 270 -19.50 15.82 1.93
C HIS A 270 -20.55 16.85 2.38
N GLN A 271 -20.90 17.81 1.53
CA GLN A 271 -21.99 18.76 1.80
C GLN A 271 -23.34 18.07 1.99
N LEU A 272 -23.66 17.08 1.12
CA LEU A 272 -24.88 16.27 1.25
C LEU A 272 -24.91 15.45 2.54
N ARG A 273 -23.79 14.82 2.91
CA ARG A 273 -23.66 14.08 4.18
C ARG A 273 -23.85 14.99 5.38
N ASN A 274 -23.28 16.18 5.33
CA ASN A 274 -23.48 17.19 6.40
C ASN A 274 -24.94 17.65 6.47
N SER A 275 -25.58 17.86 5.32
CA SER A 275 -27.01 18.22 5.26
C SER A 275 -27.91 17.15 5.87
N SER A 276 -27.59 15.86 5.68
CA SER A 276 -28.42 14.73 6.15
C SER A 276 -28.27 14.43 7.64
N LYS A 277 -27.18 14.88 8.31
CA LYS A 277 -26.86 14.53 9.72
C LYS A 277 -27.99 14.87 10.73
N TYR A 278 -28.72 15.92 10.48
CA TYR A 278 -29.71 16.46 11.40
C TYR A 278 -31.15 16.30 10.90
N VAL A 279 -31.35 15.52 9.83
CA VAL A 279 -32.64 15.29 9.19
C VAL A 279 -33.29 14.05 9.76
N SER A 280 -34.59 14.11 10.09
CA SER A 280 -35.32 12.93 10.55
C SER A 280 -35.40 11.88 9.44
N TYR A 281 -35.38 10.60 9.82
CA TYR A 281 -35.39 9.48 8.86
C TYR A 281 -36.53 9.55 7.84
N LYS A 282 -37.72 9.99 8.26
CA LYS A 282 -38.91 10.15 7.38
C LYS A 282 -38.72 11.18 6.29
N ASP A 283 -37.93 12.23 6.53
CA ASP A 283 -37.76 13.35 5.59
C ASP A 283 -36.54 13.20 4.69
N ILE A 284 -35.54 12.37 5.08
CA ILE A 284 -34.27 12.21 4.39
C ILE A 284 -34.44 11.98 2.89
N LYS A 285 -35.33 11.06 2.51
CA LYS A 285 -35.51 10.71 1.08
C LYS A 285 -36.02 11.87 0.25
N ALA A 286 -37.02 12.58 0.74
CA ALA A 286 -37.63 13.71 0.05
C ALA A 286 -36.62 14.88 -0.04
N LEU A 287 -36.00 15.22 1.09
CA LEU A 287 -34.98 16.28 1.19
C LEU A 287 -33.80 16.04 0.24
N MET A 288 -33.27 14.81 0.20
CA MET A 288 -32.18 14.46 -0.71
C MET A 288 -32.58 14.48 -2.18
N THR A 289 -33.87 14.23 -2.48
CA THR A 289 -34.42 14.34 -3.83
C THR A 289 -34.46 15.81 -4.26
N ASP A 290 -34.84 16.73 -3.38
CA ASP A 290 -34.83 18.16 -3.69
C ASP A 290 -33.43 18.74 -3.78
N LEU A 291 -32.51 18.39 -2.86
CA LEU A 291 -31.09 18.76 -3.00
C LEU A 291 -30.45 18.22 -4.27
N LYS A 292 -30.92 17.09 -4.81
CA LYS A 292 -30.42 16.56 -6.08
C LYS A 292 -30.66 17.53 -7.23
N LYS A 293 -31.78 18.25 -7.26
CA LYS A 293 -32.08 19.26 -8.28
C LYS A 293 -31.02 20.36 -8.31
N VAL A 294 -30.52 20.77 -7.12
CA VAL A 294 -29.48 21.81 -6.95
C VAL A 294 -28.20 21.40 -7.66
N TYR A 295 -27.60 20.25 -7.24
CA TYR A 295 -26.25 19.89 -7.75
C TYR A 295 -26.27 19.19 -9.11
N THR A 296 -27.43 18.83 -9.66
CA THR A 296 -27.56 18.28 -11.02
C THR A 296 -28.06 19.29 -12.03
N ALA A 297 -28.26 20.55 -11.65
CA ALA A 297 -28.69 21.62 -12.53
C ALA A 297 -27.69 21.82 -13.70
N ALA A 298 -28.23 22.31 -14.82
CA ALA A 298 -27.43 22.54 -16.02
C ALA A 298 -26.50 23.75 -15.88
N THR A 299 -27.00 24.80 -15.24
CA THR A 299 -26.28 26.08 -15.01
C THR A 299 -26.25 26.43 -13.52
N GLU A 300 -25.39 27.38 -13.17
CA GLU A 300 -25.31 27.88 -11.81
C GLU A 300 -26.56 28.63 -11.39
N GLU A 301 -27.17 29.42 -12.30
CA GLU A 301 -28.41 30.12 -12.04
C GLU A 301 -29.56 29.13 -11.74
N ALA A 302 -29.72 28.10 -12.55
CA ALA A 302 -30.75 27.08 -12.33
C ALA A 302 -30.49 26.29 -11.01
N ALA A 303 -29.25 26.19 -10.59
CA ALA A 303 -28.92 25.57 -9.31
C ALA A 303 -29.30 26.46 -8.12
N LEU A 304 -29.06 27.77 -8.22
CA LEU A 304 -29.50 28.75 -7.21
C LEU A 304 -31.04 28.80 -7.11
N ASP A 305 -31.74 28.83 -8.23
CA ASP A 305 -33.23 28.77 -8.27
C ASP A 305 -33.73 27.51 -7.56
N ALA A 306 -33.11 26.35 -7.84
CA ALA A 306 -33.44 25.08 -7.15
C ALA A 306 -33.09 25.11 -5.64
N LEU A 307 -32.08 25.86 -5.23
CA LEU A 307 -31.72 26.04 -3.82
C LEU A 307 -32.70 26.95 -3.11
N ASP A 308 -33.19 28.00 -3.78
CA ASP A 308 -34.26 28.88 -3.26
C ASP A 308 -35.58 28.11 -3.10
N GLU A 309 -35.97 27.29 -4.08
CA GLU A 309 -37.09 26.37 -3.96
C GLU A 309 -36.91 25.38 -2.78
N PHE A 310 -35.73 24.84 -2.62
CA PHE A 310 -35.40 23.98 -1.49
C PHE A 310 -35.58 24.72 -0.16
N ALA A 311 -35.06 25.94 -0.03
CA ALA A 311 -35.16 26.76 1.15
C ALA A 311 -36.65 27.05 1.49
N ALA A 312 -37.46 27.43 0.51
CA ALA A 312 -38.89 27.69 0.69
C ALA A 312 -39.66 26.48 1.26
N VAL A 313 -39.27 25.27 0.90
CA VAL A 313 -39.90 24.01 1.38
C VAL A 313 -39.38 23.60 2.77
N TRP A 314 -38.07 23.68 2.98
CA TRP A 314 -37.43 23.00 4.11
C TRP A 314 -36.95 23.89 5.27
N ASP A 315 -36.80 25.21 5.07
CA ASP A 315 -36.25 26.11 6.08
C ASP A 315 -37.11 26.25 7.33
N SER A 316 -38.42 26.08 7.22
CA SER A 316 -39.29 26.01 8.41
C SER A 316 -38.91 24.91 9.36
N LYS A 317 -38.28 23.83 8.87
CA LYS A 317 -37.91 22.65 9.65
C LYS A 317 -36.39 22.44 9.81
N TYR A 318 -35.62 22.76 8.78
CA TYR A 318 -34.18 22.52 8.69
C TYR A 318 -33.39 23.73 8.16
N PRO A 319 -33.50 24.94 8.78
CA PRO A 319 -32.95 26.19 8.22
C PRO A 319 -31.41 26.19 8.09
N LYS A 320 -30.74 25.34 8.83
CA LYS A 320 -29.27 25.24 8.78
C LYS A 320 -28.74 24.64 7.48
N ILE A 321 -29.58 23.92 6.72
CA ILE A 321 -29.13 23.22 5.52
C ILE A 321 -28.95 24.23 4.39
N SER A 322 -29.99 24.95 4.02
CA SER A 322 -29.94 26.00 2.98
C SER A 322 -28.88 27.04 3.31
N LYS A 323 -28.84 27.53 4.57
CA LYS A 323 -27.81 28.44 5.06
C LYS A 323 -26.40 27.91 4.78
N SER A 324 -26.12 26.65 5.13
CA SER A 324 -24.81 26.03 4.88
C SER A 324 -24.48 25.93 3.40
N TRP A 325 -25.48 25.69 2.53
CA TRP A 325 -25.27 25.67 1.07
C TRP A 325 -24.93 27.04 0.54
N TYR A 326 -25.64 28.10 0.96
CA TYR A 326 -25.34 29.49 0.55
C TYR A 326 -23.95 29.94 1.04
N GLU A 327 -23.61 29.69 2.31
CA GLU A 327 -22.32 30.06 2.87
C GLU A 327 -21.14 29.41 2.14
N ASN A 328 -21.30 28.18 1.66
CA ASN A 328 -20.26 27.43 0.97
C ASN A 328 -20.36 27.52 -0.56
N TRP A 329 -21.38 28.23 -1.07
CA TRP A 329 -21.69 28.30 -2.50
C TRP A 329 -20.50 28.66 -3.39
N PRO A 330 -19.66 29.66 -3.05
CA PRO A 330 -18.54 30.05 -3.91
C PRO A 330 -17.60 28.89 -4.27
N ASN A 331 -17.37 27.96 -3.33
CA ASN A 331 -16.51 26.81 -3.55
C ASN A 331 -17.30 25.52 -3.92
N LEU A 332 -18.61 25.48 -3.67
CA LEU A 332 -19.47 24.40 -4.11
C LEU A 332 -19.82 24.51 -5.58
N SER A 333 -20.04 25.73 -6.09
CA SER A 333 -20.48 26.00 -7.45
C SER A 333 -19.34 26.02 -8.49
N THR A 334 -18.08 25.92 -8.06
CA THR A 334 -16.91 26.00 -8.95
C THR A 334 -17.01 25.08 -10.17
N TYR A 335 -17.56 23.88 -10.02
CA TYR A 335 -17.70 22.92 -11.13
C TYR A 335 -18.64 23.42 -12.24
N PHE A 336 -19.57 24.36 -11.97
CA PHE A 336 -20.45 24.90 -13.02
C PHE A 336 -19.70 25.71 -14.09
N LYS A 337 -18.50 26.22 -13.76
CA LYS A 337 -17.60 26.89 -14.73
C LYS A 337 -17.18 25.98 -15.88
N PHE A 338 -17.21 24.66 -15.67
CA PHE A 338 -16.62 23.67 -16.57
C PHE A 338 -17.67 22.85 -17.33
N PRO A 339 -17.31 22.29 -18.49
CA PRO A 339 -18.18 21.38 -19.24
C PRO A 339 -18.36 20.04 -18.50
N GLN A 340 -19.37 19.29 -18.95
CA GLN A 340 -19.87 18.13 -18.23
C GLN A 340 -18.82 17.05 -17.97
N GLU A 341 -17.88 16.85 -18.90
CA GLU A 341 -16.81 15.86 -18.77
C GLU A 341 -15.87 16.19 -17.60
N LEU A 342 -15.47 17.45 -17.49
CA LEU A 342 -14.63 17.92 -16.42
C LEU A 342 -15.41 18.01 -15.09
N ARG A 343 -16.68 18.44 -15.13
CA ARG A 343 -17.56 18.41 -13.93
C ARG A 343 -17.60 17.03 -13.29
N LYS A 344 -17.77 15.97 -14.07
CA LYS A 344 -17.80 14.58 -13.56
C LYS A 344 -16.51 14.16 -12.85
N LEU A 345 -15.41 14.77 -13.20
CA LEU A 345 -14.13 14.49 -12.56
C LEU A 345 -14.05 15.12 -11.16
N ILE A 346 -14.54 16.35 -11.00
CA ILE A 346 -14.27 17.22 -9.84
C ILE A 346 -15.40 17.35 -8.83
N TYR A 347 -16.67 17.29 -9.24
CA TYR A 347 -17.78 17.50 -8.30
C TYR A 347 -17.95 16.36 -7.28
N THR A 348 -17.32 15.20 -7.52
CA THR A 348 -17.30 14.08 -6.58
C THR A 348 -15.85 13.70 -6.23
N THR A 349 -15.61 13.44 -4.96
CA THR A 349 -14.34 12.91 -4.49
C THR A 349 -14.27 11.38 -4.61
N ASN A 350 -14.97 10.77 -5.57
CA ASN A 350 -15.03 9.32 -5.74
C ASN A 350 -13.64 8.67 -5.86
N ALA A 351 -12.66 9.38 -6.43
CA ALA A 351 -11.29 8.88 -6.57
C ALA A 351 -10.66 8.64 -5.20
N ILE A 352 -10.70 9.62 -4.31
CA ILE A 352 -10.12 9.52 -2.97
C ILE A 352 -11.02 8.72 -2.03
N GLU A 353 -12.34 8.81 -2.12
CA GLU A 353 -13.26 8.00 -1.32
C GLU A 353 -13.10 6.50 -1.63
N GLY A 354 -12.96 6.14 -2.90
CA GLY A 354 -12.69 4.77 -3.33
C GLY A 354 -11.38 4.23 -2.78
N PHE A 355 -10.34 5.06 -2.75
CA PHE A 355 -9.05 4.76 -2.15
C PHE A 355 -9.17 4.61 -0.63
N ASN A 356 -9.79 5.56 0.06
CA ASN A 356 -10.01 5.54 1.51
C ASN A 356 -10.81 4.31 1.94
N ARG A 357 -11.81 3.90 1.16
CA ARG A 357 -12.58 2.66 1.42
C ARG A 357 -11.70 1.42 1.32
N GLN A 358 -10.77 1.37 0.36
CA GLN A 358 -9.84 0.25 0.22
C GLN A 358 -8.83 0.23 1.37
N LEU A 359 -8.29 1.38 1.79
CA LEU A 359 -7.44 1.48 2.98
C LEU A 359 -8.18 0.99 4.22
N ARG A 360 -9.41 1.46 4.45
CA ARG A 360 -10.25 1.01 5.58
C ARG A 360 -10.53 -0.49 5.56
N LYS A 361 -10.67 -1.09 4.38
CA LYS A 361 -10.85 -2.54 4.26
C LYS A 361 -9.64 -3.31 4.81
N VAL A 362 -8.43 -2.86 4.51
CA VAL A 362 -7.18 -3.47 5.00
C VAL A 362 -6.98 -3.22 6.49
N THR A 363 -7.33 -2.01 6.98
CA THR A 363 -7.09 -1.61 8.37
C THR A 363 -8.22 -2.00 9.32
N LYS A 364 -9.34 -2.53 8.82
CA LYS A 364 -10.55 -2.84 9.61
C LYS A 364 -10.30 -3.82 10.77
N THR A 365 -9.35 -4.72 10.60
CA THR A 365 -8.98 -5.73 11.63
C THR A 365 -8.20 -5.12 12.79
N LYS A 366 -7.62 -3.92 12.61
CA LYS A 366 -6.84 -3.23 13.63
C LYS A 366 -7.63 -2.07 14.22
N SER A 367 -8.12 -2.25 15.44
CA SER A 367 -8.83 -1.20 16.16
C SER A 367 -7.90 -0.07 16.63
N VAL A 368 -6.65 -0.40 16.99
CA VAL A 368 -5.63 0.53 17.48
C VAL A 368 -4.26 0.17 16.90
N PHE A 369 -3.52 1.17 16.47
CA PHE A 369 -2.12 1.01 16.04
C PHE A 369 -1.17 1.31 17.20
N PRO A 370 -0.07 0.53 17.37
CA PRO A 370 0.88 0.76 18.47
C PRO A 370 1.63 2.10 18.34
N THR A 371 1.96 2.54 17.12
CA THR A 371 2.71 3.77 16.84
C THR A 371 2.28 4.40 15.51
N ASP A 372 2.64 5.65 15.27
CA ASP A 372 2.45 6.35 13.99
C ASP A 372 3.19 5.63 12.84
N ASP A 373 4.42 5.16 13.08
CA ASP A 373 5.20 4.40 12.10
C ASP A 373 4.50 3.06 11.75
N SER A 374 3.88 2.40 12.73
CA SER A 374 3.10 1.18 12.50
C SER A 374 1.86 1.43 11.63
N LEU A 375 1.18 2.55 11.84
CA LEU A 375 0.09 3.01 10.98
C LEU A 375 0.61 3.35 9.58
N PHE A 376 1.66 4.17 9.48
CA PHE A 376 2.21 4.64 8.22
C PHE A 376 2.71 3.50 7.33
N LYS A 377 3.47 2.53 7.89
CA LYS A 377 3.95 1.37 7.11
C LYS A 377 2.81 0.51 6.57
N MET A 378 1.73 0.30 7.35
CA MET A 378 0.57 -0.44 6.87
C MET A 378 -0.15 0.29 5.75
N LEU A 379 -0.37 1.60 5.91
CA LEU A 379 -1.01 2.42 4.88
C LEU A 379 -0.17 2.46 3.59
N TYR A 380 1.15 2.58 3.71
CA TYR A 380 2.06 2.54 2.57
C TYR A 380 1.99 1.21 1.81
N LEU A 381 2.02 0.07 2.50
CA LEU A 381 1.90 -1.24 1.87
C LEU A 381 0.53 -1.44 1.22
N ALA A 382 -0.54 -1.04 1.91
CA ALA A 382 -1.90 -1.10 1.36
C ALA A 382 -2.02 -0.19 0.12
N MET A 383 -1.49 1.03 0.17
CA MET A 383 -1.43 1.95 -0.96
C MET A 383 -0.72 1.32 -2.15
N LYS A 384 0.47 0.72 -1.96
CA LYS A 384 1.19 0.04 -3.03
C LYS A 384 0.37 -1.07 -3.69
N ASP A 385 -0.40 -1.83 -2.91
CA ASP A 385 -1.24 -2.90 -3.45
C ASP A 385 -2.46 -2.35 -4.21
N ILE A 386 -3.08 -1.30 -3.69
CA ILE A 386 -4.21 -0.61 -4.32
C ILE A 386 -3.79 0.02 -5.66
N THR A 387 -2.65 0.72 -5.67
CA THR A 387 -2.18 1.48 -6.84
C THR A 387 -1.63 0.60 -7.97
N LYS A 388 -1.29 -0.66 -7.73
CA LYS A 388 -0.96 -1.63 -8.78
C LYS A 388 -2.03 -1.72 -9.87
N LYS A 389 -3.30 -1.41 -9.54
CA LYS A 389 -4.43 -1.40 -10.47
C LYS A 389 -4.58 -0.07 -11.23
N TRP A 390 -3.80 0.94 -10.92
CA TRP A 390 -3.86 2.25 -11.56
C TRP A 390 -2.90 2.31 -12.76
N THR A 391 -3.05 1.41 -13.69
CA THR A 391 -2.10 1.20 -14.81
C THR A 391 -2.38 2.04 -16.04
N GLY A 392 -3.55 2.65 -16.14
CA GLY A 392 -4.00 3.39 -17.32
C GLY A 392 -4.38 4.85 -17.05
N ARG A 393 -4.42 5.62 -18.12
CA ARG A 393 -5.07 6.94 -18.10
C ARG A 393 -6.59 6.77 -18.13
N ARG A 394 -7.29 7.81 -17.74
CA ARG A 394 -8.75 7.90 -17.86
C ARG A 394 -9.19 7.84 -19.34
N GLN A 395 -10.24 7.11 -19.67
CA GLN A 395 -10.68 6.87 -21.05
C GLN A 395 -11.04 8.16 -21.80
N ASP A 396 -11.70 9.10 -21.12
CA ASP A 396 -12.16 10.39 -21.66
C ASP A 396 -11.11 11.52 -21.51
N TRP A 397 -9.86 11.17 -21.25
CA TRP A 397 -8.83 12.15 -20.88
C TRP A 397 -8.51 13.14 -21.99
N SER A 398 -8.49 12.73 -23.24
CA SER A 398 -8.21 13.63 -24.36
C SER A 398 -9.24 14.77 -24.45
N SER A 399 -10.51 14.49 -24.19
CA SER A 399 -11.57 15.51 -24.12
C SER A 399 -11.38 16.42 -22.91
N ILE A 400 -11.08 15.84 -21.72
CA ILE A 400 -10.83 16.60 -20.51
C ILE A 400 -9.60 17.50 -20.69
N TYR A 401 -8.50 16.99 -21.24
CA TYR A 401 -7.28 17.77 -21.49
C TYR A 401 -7.54 18.96 -22.41
N ALA A 402 -8.26 18.76 -23.52
CA ALA A 402 -8.65 19.85 -24.42
C ALA A 402 -9.43 20.96 -23.68
N GLN A 403 -10.33 20.58 -22.77
CA GLN A 403 -11.04 21.55 -21.94
C GLN A 403 -10.09 22.26 -20.95
N LEU A 404 -9.19 21.53 -20.31
CA LEU A 404 -8.19 22.15 -19.42
C LEU A 404 -7.33 23.18 -20.15
N VAL A 405 -6.93 22.90 -21.38
CA VAL A 405 -6.18 23.85 -22.22
C VAL A 405 -7.00 25.11 -22.51
N ILE A 406 -8.32 25.00 -22.76
CA ILE A 406 -9.19 26.16 -22.97
C ILE A 406 -9.27 27.04 -21.72
N TYR A 407 -9.38 26.46 -20.53
CA TYR A 407 -9.55 27.21 -19.28
C TYR A 407 -8.23 27.66 -18.64
N TYR A 408 -7.15 26.93 -18.86
CA TYR A 408 -5.87 27.10 -18.15
C TYR A 408 -4.65 27.16 -19.07
N GLY A 409 -4.84 27.44 -20.38
CA GLY A 409 -3.79 27.35 -21.41
C GLY A 409 -2.48 28.05 -21.02
N ASP A 410 -2.59 29.26 -20.46
CA ASP A 410 -1.43 30.04 -20.02
C ASP A 410 -0.63 29.39 -18.85
N ARG A 411 -1.20 28.38 -18.20
CA ARG A 411 -0.62 27.67 -17.06
C ARG A 411 -0.13 26.26 -17.42
N ILE A 412 -0.49 25.76 -18.60
CA ILE A 412 -0.14 24.41 -19.06
C ILE A 412 1.08 24.56 -19.99
N PRO A 413 2.24 23.94 -19.66
CA PRO A 413 3.39 23.93 -20.57
C PRO A 413 3.05 23.26 -21.90
N GLU A 414 3.64 23.79 -23.00
CA GLU A 414 3.52 23.22 -24.36
C GLU A 414 4.08 21.80 -24.46
#